data_3663b9fc6d653ae7046f71b3fbf7e627
#
_entry.id   3663b9fc6d653ae7046f71b3fbf7e627
#
_cell.length_a   1.000
_cell.length_b   1.000
_cell.length_c   1.000
_cell.angle_alpha   90.00
_cell.angle_beta   90.00
_cell.angle_gamma   90.00
#
_symmetry.space_group_name_H-M   'P 1'
#
loop_
_entity.id
_entity.type
_entity.pdbx_description
1 polymer ?
#
loop_
_entity_poly.entity_id
_entity_poly.type
_entity_poly.pdbx_seq_one_letter_code
_entity_poly.pdbx_strand_id
1 'polypeptide(L)'
;DMLRKELRPQNKSQQMIVNNYHTIRQLVEEKEQVLDLSMLLGLHQSITANTLDNAEDEGRLRQTDDIYVVDAITGSVAHTPPSHTEIENLLNDLFEFANDKDDTVFIHPIVKGIILHFMLAWIHPFTDGNGRTARSLVYWYMLKKDYWMTEFLSISRVIYKNKKRYERTFLYTEADGMDMTYFILHNLMVMKKAYEELKTYLARKMDERNSMLQFGYIEGINE
;
A
#
# COMPACT_ATOMS: atom_id res chain seq x y z
N ASP A 1 7.22 5.14 18.96
CA ASP A 1 8.42 5.74 19.58
C ASP A 1 9.66 5.68 18.68
N MET A 2 9.87 4.57 17.91
CA MET A 2 11.06 4.39 17.06
C MET A 2 11.20 5.51 16.01
N LEU A 3 10.17 5.78 15.20
CA LEU A 3 10.19 6.84 14.19
C LEU A 3 10.36 8.25 14.80
N ARG A 4 9.70 8.51 15.94
CA ARG A 4 9.79 9.82 16.63
C ARG A 4 11.18 10.08 17.21
N LYS A 5 11.88 9.03 17.64
CA LYS A 5 13.21 9.12 18.27
C LYS A 5 14.33 8.80 17.29
N GLU A 6 14.01 8.61 16.00
CA GLU A 6 14.96 8.27 14.94
C GLU A 6 15.86 7.06 15.30
N LEU A 7 15.30 6.09 16.01
CA LEU A 7 16.07 4.92 16.43
C LEU A 7 16.28 3.99 15.24
N ARG A 8 17.45 3.40 15.15
CA ARG A 8 17.76 2.40 14.13
C ARG A 8 16.89 1.15 14.31
N PRO A 9 16.31 0.60 13.22
CA PRO A 9 15.56 -0.64 13.28
C PRO A 9 16.45 -1.81 13.71
N GLN A 10 15.94 -2.65 14.61
CA GLN A 10 16.68 -3.78 15.19
C GLN A 10 16.30 -5.12 14.54
N ASN A 11 15.25 -5.16 13.71
CA ASN A 11 14.79 -6.35 13.05
C ASN A 11 14.03 -6.02 11.75
N LYS A 12 13.77 -7.04 10.92
CA LYS A 12 13.08 -6.94 9.63
C LYS A 12 11.72 -6.22 9.75
N SER A 13 10.93 -6.51 10.79
CA SER A 13 9.62 -5.88 10.99
C SER A 13 9.72 -4.38 11.28
N GLN A 14 10.69 -3.97 12.09
CA GLN A 14 10.96 -2.55 12.36
C GLN A 14 11.48 -1.84 11.10
N GLN A 15 12.34 -2.50 10.32
CA GLN A 15 12.82 -1.98 9.05
C GLN A 15 11.65 -1.75 8.07
N MET A 16 10.70 -2.68 7.98
CA MET A 16 9.50 -2.52 7.15
C MET A 16 8.66 -1.30 7.57
N ILE A 17 8.57 -0.99 8.87
CA ILE A 17 7.87 0.21 9.36
C ILE A 17 8.59 1.48 8.92
N VAL A 18 9.92 1.50 9.04
CA VAL A 18 10.76 2.63 8.62
C VAL A 18 10.62 2.85 7.11
N ASN A 19 10.74 1.78 6.31
CA ASN A 19 10.58 1.84 4.86
C ASN A 19 9.21 2.40 4.47
N ASN A 20 8.15 1.89 5.08
CA ASN A 20 6.79 2.37 4.80
C ASN A 20 6.65 3.88 5.10
N TYR A 21 7.21 4.35 6.21
CA TYR A 21 7.19 5.77 6.56
C TYR A 21 7.95 6.62 5.53
N HIS A 22 9.18 6.23 5.17
CA HIS A 22 9.97 6.97 4.19
C HIS A 22 9.34 6.94 2.80
N THR A 23 8.82 5.78 2.38
CA THR A 23 8.14 5.64 1.09
C THR A 23 6.91 6.56 1.01
N ILE A 24 6.08 6.64 2.06
CA ILE A 24 4.93 7.55 2.06
C ILE A 24 5.39 9.01 1.98
N ARG A 25 6.44 9.40 2.71
CA ARG A 25 7.01 10.75 2.62
C ARG A 25 7.50 11.08 1.22
N GLN A 26 8.23 10.17 0.59
CA GLN A 26 8.68 10.29 -0.79
C GLN A 26 7.49 10.47 -1.74
N LEU A 27 6.43 9.67 -1.59
CA LEU A 27 5.24 9.76 -2.43
C LEU A 27 4.49 11.09 -2.29
N VAL A 28 4.52 11.73 -1.12
CA VAL A 28 3.95 13.08 -0.93
C VAL A 28 4.72 14.11 -1.76
N GLU A 29 6.05 14.00 -1.79
CA GLU A 29 6.92 14.90 -2.55
C GLU A 29 6.85 14.65 -4.06
N GLU A 30 6.69 13.41 -4.47
CA GLU A 30 6.72 12.94 -5.86
C GLU A 30 5.33 12.65 -6.45
N LYS A 31 4.24 13.08 -5.81
CA LYS A 31 2.87 12.72 -6.22
C LYS A 31 2.51 13.08 -7.66
N GLU A 32 3.12 14.14 -8.21
CA GLU A 32 2.84 14.60 -9.58
C GLU A 32 3.59 13.79 -10.66
N GLN A 33 4.53 12.94 -10.27
CA GLN A 33 5.26 12.12 -11.25
C GLN A 33 4.32 11.20 -12.04
N VAL A 34 4.71 10.92 -13.28
CA VAL A 34 4.05 9.93 -14.13
C VAL A 34 4.50 8.55 -13.69
N LEU A 35 3.56 7.62 -13.55
CA LEU A 35 3.90 6.23 -13.25
C LEU A 35 4.50 5.57 -14.49
N ASP A 36 5.74 5.16 -14.39
CA ASP A 36 6.46 4.38 -15.37
C ASP A 36 7.27 3.27 -14.70
N LEU A 37 8.00 2.50 -15.48
CA LEU A 37 8.82 1.41 -14.96
C LEU A 37 9.86 1.92 -13.96
N SER A 38 10.52 3.03 -14.24
CA SER A 38 11.55 3.61 -13.35
C SER A 38 10.97 3.98 -11.99
N MET A 39 9.83 4.65 -11.97
CA MET A 39 9.13 5.00 -10.73
C MET A 39 8.67 3.76 -9.97
N LEU A 40 8.12 2.75 -10.66
CA LEU A 40 7.68 1.50 -10.02
C LEU A 40 8.85 0.74 -9.38
N LEU A 41 9.99 0.63 -10.07
CA LEU A 41 11.20 -0.01 -9.55
C LEU A 41 11.78 0.75 -8.35
N GLY A 42 11.82 2.09 -8.41
CA GLY A 42 12.23 2.94 -7.29
C GLY A 42 11.31 2.78 -6.08
N LEU A 43 10.00 2.72 -6.31
CA LEU A 43 9.00 2.49 -5.27
C LEU A 43 9.19 1.11 -4.60
N HIS A 44 9.40 0.06 -5.41
CA HIS A 44 9.71 -1.27 -4.90
C HIS A 44 11.01 -1.26 -4.07
N GLN A 45 12.07 -0.66 -4.58
CA GLN A 45 13.34 -0.54 -3.86
C GLN A 45 13.16 0.15 -2.51
N SER A 46 12.48 1.30 -2.47
CA SER A 46 12.25 2.06 -1.23
C SER A 46 11.47 1.25 -0.19
N ILE A 47 10.38 0.59 -0.59
CA ILE A 47 9.51 -0.15 0.34
C ILE A 47 10.12 -1.47 0.81
N THR A 48 11.08 -2.03 0.04
CA THR A 48 11.70 -3.32 0.35
C THR A 48 13.11 -3.21 0.91
N ALA A 49 13.72 -2.04 0.93
CA ALA A 49 15.10 -1.81 1.35
C ALA A 49 15.49 -2.59 2.64
N ASN A 50 16.52 -3.42 2.56
CA ASN A 50 17.03 -4.27 3.65
C ASN A 50 15.97 -5.22 4.26
N THR A 51 14.96 -5.62 3.48
CA THR A 51 13.90 -6.53 3.95
C THR A 51 13.68 -7.74 3.05
N LEU A 52 14.32 -7.82 1.91
CA LEU A 52 14.34 -9.02 1.07
C LEU A 52 15.41 -10.00 1.54
N ASP A 53 15.20 -11.28 1.22
CA ASP A 53 16.20 -12.31 1.56
C ASP A 53 17.42 -12.21 0.64
N ASN A 54 17.20 -11.79 -0.63
CA ASN A 54 18.26 -11.42 -1.57
C ASN A 54 18.17 -9.91 -1.86
N ALA A 55 19.18 -9.15 -1.47
CA ALA A 55 19.22 -7.70 -1.68
C ALA A 55 19.31 -7.31 -3.18
N GLU A 56 19.77 -8.22 -4.05
CA GLU A 56 19.83 -7.95 -5.48
C GLU A 56 18.45 -7.86 -6.14
N ASP A 57 17.40 -8.36 -5.49
CA ASP A 57 16.03 -8.32 -5.99
C ASP A 57 15.34 -6.97 -5.70
N GLU A 58 15.94 -6.12 -4.86
CA GLU A 58 15.41 -4.79 -4.57
C GLU A 58 15.37 -3.91 -5.82
N GLY A 59 14.18 -3.48 -6.23
CA GLY A 59 13.99 -2.66 -7.42
C GLY A 59 14.16 -3.42 -8.75
N ARG A 60 14.02 -4.75 -8.77
CA ARG A 60 14.16 -5.57 -9.99
C ARG A 60 12.95 -6.44 -10.25
N LEU A 61 12.55 -6.55 -11.51
CA LEU A 61 11.53 -7.49 -11.95
C LEU A 61 12.06 -8.92 -11.88
N ARG A 62 11.18 -9.87 -11.54
CA ARG A 62 11.50 -11.30 -11.59
C ARG A 62 11.79 -11.74 -13.02
N GLN A 63 12.66 -12.71 -13.15
CA GLN A 63 13.12 -13.26 -14.44
C GLN A 63 12.72 -14.75 -14.61
N THR A 64 11.93 -15.28 -13.66
CA THR A 64 11.51 -16.69 -13.64
C THR A 64 10.03 -16.80 -13.28
N ASP A 65 9.45 -17.98 -13.52
CA ASP A 65 8.03 -18.29 -13.26
C ASP A 65 7.87 -19.24 -12.05
N ASP A 66 8.88 -19.37 -11.19
CA ASP A 66 8.88 -20.20 -10.01
C ASP A 66 8.29 -19.50 -8.76
N ILE A 67 7.62 -18.38 -8.95
CA ILE A 67 6.95 -17.61 -7.91
C ILE A 67 5.46 -17.95 -7.89
N TYR A 68 4.97 -18.32 -6.70
CA TYR A 68 3.57 -18.61 -6.43
C TYR A 68 3.10 -17.89 -5.19
N VAL A 69 1.84 -17.42 -5.22
CA VAL A 69 1.18 -16.95 -3.99
C VAL A 69 0.56 -18.16 -3.30
N VAL A 70 1.00 -18.44 -2.09
CA VAL A 70 0.57 -19.62 -1.33
C VAL A 70 -0.36 -19.17 -0.19
N ASP A 71 -1.49 -19.87 -0.02
CA ASP A 71 -2.33 -19.71 1.16
C ASP A 71 -1.56 -20.18 2.40
N ALA A 72 -1.36 -19.28 3.35
CA ALA A 72 -0.53 -19.53 4.53
C ALA A 72 -1.10 -20.61 5.49
N ILE A 73 -2.34 -21.06 5.29
CA ILE A 73 -3.03 -22.02 6.15
C ILE A 73 -3.08 -23.38 5.51
N THR A 74 -3.48 -23.44 4.24
CA THR A 74 -3.66 -24.69 3.51
C THR A 74 -2.37 -25.14 2.83
N GLY A 75 -1.41 -24.25 2.62
CA GLY A 75 -0.21 -24.50 1.83
C GLY A 75 -0.49 -24.68 0.33
N SER A 76 -1.74 -24.50 -0.10
CA SER A 76 -2.11 -24.61 -1.52
C SER A 76 -1.73 -23.33 -2.28
N VAL A 77 -1.45 -23.48 -3.58
CA VAL A 77 -1.24 -22.34 -4.47
C VAL A 77 -2.56 -21.57 -4.60
N ALA A 78 -2.56 -20.32 -4.17
CA ALA A 78 -3.70 -19.44 -4.22
C ALA A 78 -3.74 -18.62 -5.54
N HIS A 79 -2.57 -18.27 -6.08
CA HIS A 79 -2.47 -17.56 -7.35
C HIS A 79 -1.16 -17.96 -8.05
N THR A 80 -1.25 -18.20 -9.35
CA THR A 80 -0.10 -18.37 -10.24
C THR A 80 0.02 -17.11 -11.08
N PRO A 81 1.06 -16.28 -10.87
CA PRO A 81 1.24 -15.06 -11.65
C PRO A 81 1.42 -15.34 -13.14
N PRO A 82 1.12 -14.37 -14.02
CA PRO A 82 1.47 -14.44 -15.45
C PRO A 82 2.93 -14.74 -15.67
N SER A 83 3.30 -15.25 -16.87
CA SER A 83 4.70 -15.50 -17.21
C SER A 83 5.55 -14.24 -17.07
N HIS A 84 6.80 -14.40 -16.61
CA HIS A 84 7.74 -13.27 -16.51
C HIS A 84 7.96 -12.56 -17.85
N THR A 85 7.79 -13.26 -18.98
CA THR A 85 7.89 -12.68 -20.33
C THR A 85 6.74 -11.73 -20.68
N GLU A 86 5.62 -11.80 -19.96
CA GLU A 86 4.44 -10.92 -20.15
C GLU A 86 4.46 -9.69 -19.24
N ILE A 87 5.34 -9.66 -18.24
CA ILE A 87 5.35 -8.61 -17.20
C ILE A 87 5.45 -7.21 -17.81
N GLU A 88 6.34 -6.99 -18.77
CA GLU A 88 6.54 -5.66 -19.38
C GLU A 88 5.28 -5.16 -20.07
N ASN A 89 4.59 -6.02 -20.82
CA ASN A 89 3.34 -5.65 -21.50
C ASN A 89 2.24 -5.34 -20.49
N LEU A 90 2.05 -6.19 -19.46
CA LEU A 90 1.05 -6.00 -18.42
C LEU A 90 1.32 -4.75 -17.58
N LEU A 91 2.59 -4.44 -17.32
CA LEU A 91 2.95 -3.19 -16.64
C LEU A 91 2.71 -1.96 -17.52
N ASN A 92 2.91 -2.04 -18.84
CA ASN A 92 2.56 -0.94 -19.74
C ASN A 92 1.06 -0.65 -19.71
N ASP A 93 0.21 -1.68 -19.73
CA ASP A 93 -1.24 -1.53 -19.61
C ASP A 93 -1.61 -0.88 -18.24
N LEU A 94 -0.95 -1.31 -17.16
CA LEU A 94 -1.12 -0.70 -15.83
C LEU A 94 -0.70 0.77 -15.83
N PHE A 95 0.40 1.13 -16.46
CA PHE A 95 0.88 2.52 -16.53
C PHE A 95 -0.05 3.39 -17.37
N GLU A 96 -0.56 2.89 -18.50
CA GLU A 96 -1.54 3.60 -19.31
C GLU A 96 -2.82 3.87 -18.52
N PHE A 97 -3.33 2.85 -17.86
CA PHE A 97 -4.50 2.98 -16.98
C PHE A 97 -4.23 3.96 -15.82
N ALA A 98 -3.08 3.88 -15.13
CA ALA A 98 -2.76 4.75 -13.99
C ALA A 98 -2.62 6.22 -14.37
N ASN A 99 -2.10 6.50 -15.58
CA ASN A 99 -1.83 7.86 -16.05
C ASN A 99 -2.99 8.50 -16.82
N ASP A 100 -4.20 7.90 -16.76
CA ASP A 100 -5.42 8.43 -17.38
C ASP A 100 -5.27 8.69 -18.90
N LYS A 101 -4.53 7.81 -19.60
CA LYS A 101 -4.37 7.97 -21.06
C LYS A 101 -5.66 7.70 -21.85
N ASP A 102 -6.60 6.97 -21.26
CA ASP A 102 -7.93 6.72 -21.83
C ASP A 102 -9.00 7.33 -20.92
N ASP A 103 -9.52 8.50 -21.29
CA ASP A 103 -10.56 9.24 -20.57
C ASP A 103 -11.99 8.89 -21.03
N THR A 104 -12.16 7.82 -21.81
CA THR A 104 -13.48 7.48 -22.39
C THR A 104 -14.51 7.08 -21.34
N VAL A 105 -14.08 6.54 -20.19
CA VAL A 105 -14.95 6.11 -19.10
C VAL A 105 -14.50 6.71 -17.79
N PHE A 106 -15.38 7.45 -17.14
CA PHE A 106 -15.10 7.98 -15.80
C PHE A 106 -15.07 6.85 -14.75
N ILE A 107 -13.94 6.70 -14.08
CA ILE A 107 -13.79 5.82 -12.91
C ILE A 107 -13.46 6.70 -11.71
N HIS A 108 -14.24 6.57 -10.63
CA HIS A 108 -13.97 7.33 -9.40
C HIS A 108 -12.55 7.05 -8.88
N PRO A 109 -11.74 8.09 -8.51
CA PRO A 109 -10.33 7.90 -8.14
C PRO A 109 -10.07 6.83 -7.08
N ILE A 110 -10.91 6.74 -6.05
CA ILE A 110 -10.78 5.70 -5.02
C ILE A 110 -10.91 4.30 -5.64
N VAL A 111 -11.88 4.11 -6.54
CA VAL A 111 -12.09 2.81 -7.23
C VAL A 111 -10.90 2.52 -8.13
N LYS A 112 -10.42 3.50 -8.89
CA LYS A 112 -9.26 3.34 -9.77
C LYS A 112 -7.99 2.99 -8.98
N GLY A 113 -7.74 3.64 -7.84
CA GLY A 113 -6.64 3.28 -6.94
C GLY A 113 -6.74 1.84 -6.43
N ILE A 114 -7.95 1.35 -6.13
CA ILE A 114 -8.19 -0.05 -5.73
C ILE A 114 -7.95 -1.01 -6.90
N ILE A 115 -8.34 -0.65 -8.12
CA ILE A 115 -8.05 -1.45 -9.33
C ILE A 115 -6.55 -1.55 -9.57
N LEU A 116 -5.81 -0.44 -9.46
CA LEU A 116 -4.34 -0.44 -9.56
C LEU A 116 -3.68 -1.36 -8.54
N HIS A 117 -4.21 -1.38 -7.30
CA HIS A 117 -3.76 -2.32 -6.27
C HIS A 117 -3.92 -3.78 -6.72
N PHE A 118 -5.11 -4.12 -7.24
CA PHE A 118 -5.38 -5.46 -7.73
C PHE A 118 -4.46 -5.83 -8.90
N MET A 119 -4.39 -4.98 -9.92
CA MET A 119 -3.58 -5.21 -11.12
C MET A 119 -2.12 -5.53 -10.77
N LEU A 120 -1.48 -4.68 -9.94
CA LEU A 120 -0.08 -4.91 -9.57
C LEU A 120 0.10 -6.18 -8.71
N ALA A 121 -0.82 -6.45 -7.80
CA ALA A 121 -0.76 -7.65 -6.97
C ALA A 121 -0.99 -8.92 -7.80
N TRP A 122 -1.82 -8.87 -8.84
CA TRP A 122 -2.10 -9.98 -9.76
C TRP A 122 -0.95 -10.22 -10.74
N ILE A 123 -0.39 -9.17 -11.36
CA ILE A 123 0.80 -9.26 -12.23
C ILE A 123 1.97 -9.88 -11.45
N HIS A 124 2.11 -9.53 -10.18
CA HIS A 124 3.15 -10.04 -9.27
C HIS A 124 4.55 -9.93 -9.85
N PRO A 125 5.00 -8.70 -10.24
CA PRO A 125 6.18 -8.53 -11.07
C PRO A 125 7.51 -8.73 -10.34
N PHE A 126 7.51 -8.88 -9.00
CA PHE A 126 8.70 -8.99 -8.18
C PHE A 126 8.80 -10.37 -7.50
N THR A 127 9.99 -10.76 -7.05
CA THR A 127 10.23 -12.00 -6.30
C THR A 127 9.60 -11.96 -4.90
N ASP A 128 9.63 -10.80 -4.22
CA ASP A 128 8.92 -10.49 -2.96
C ASP A 128 8.56 -9.01 -2.95
N GLY A 129 7.78 -8.56 -1.98
CA GLY A 129 7.40 -7.15 -1.84
C GLY A 129 6.21 -6.70 -2.68
N ASN A 130 5.64 -7.55 -3.54
CA ASN A 130 4.51 -7.21 -4.41
C ASN A 130 3.34 -6.57 -3.67
N GLY A 131 2.90 -7.15 -2.57
CA GLY A 131 1.81 -6.61 -1.77
C GLY A 131 2.13 -5.26 -1.11
N ARG A 132 3.39 -5.02 -0.73
CA ARG A 132 3.83 -3.73 -0.17
C ARG A 132 3.81 -2.66 -1.27
N THR A 133 4.37 -2.97 -2.42
CA THR A 133 4.42 -2.07 -3.59
C THR A 133 3.04 -1.75 -4.12
N ALA A 134 2.16 -2.75 -4.24
CA ALA A 134 0.77 -2.55 -4.68
C ALA A 134 0.00 -1.58 -3.76
N ARG A 135 0.17 -1.69 -2.45
CA ARG A 135 -0.43 -0.73 -1.51
C ARG A 135 0.20 0.65 -1.58
N SER A 136 1.53 0.74 -1.79
CA SER A 136 2.20 2.03 -2.00
C SER A 136 1.71 2.73 -3.27
N LEU A 137 1.39 1.95 -4.31
CA LEU A 137 0.79 2.48 -5.54
C LEU A 137 -0.60 3.11 -5.29
N VAL A 138 -1.42 2.52 -4.39
CA VAL A 138 -2.67 3.15 -3.95
C VAL A 138 -2.41 4.50 -3.29
N TYR A 139 -1.43 4.57 -2.37
CA TYR A 139 -1.08 5.83 -1.70
C TYR A 139 -0.66 6.89 -2.71
N TRP A 140 0.24 6.55 -3.64
CA TRP A 140 0.66 7.45 -4.69
C TRP A 140 -0.54 7.98 -5.50
N TYR A 141 -1.39 7.08 -6.02
CA TYR A 141 -2.51 7.47 -6.86
C TYR A 141 -3.52 8.35 -6.12
N MET A 142 -3.82 8.02 -4.87
CA MET A 142 -4.72 8.81 -4.05
C MET A 142 -4.15 10.21 -3.76
N LEU A 143 -2.86 10.32 -3.44
CA LEU A 143 -2.18 11.60 -3.24
C LEU A 143 -2.16 12.44 -4.50
N LYS A 144 -1.88 11.83 -5.67
CA LYS A 144 -1.94 12.49 -6.99
C LYS A 144 -3.34 13.04 -7.31
N LYS A 145 -4.38 12.43 -6.80
CA LYS A 145 -5.78 12.88 -6.94
C LYS A 145 -6.25 13.76 -5.76
N ASP A 146 -5.32 14.35 -5.02
CA ASP A 146 -5.54 15.28 -3.91
C ASP A 146 -6.29 14.69 -2.70
N TYR A 147 -6.32 13.38 -2.54
CA TYR A 147 -6.78 12.72 -1.32
C TYR A 147 -5.66 12.73 -0.26
N TRP A 148 -5.22 13.92 0.14
CA TRP A 148 -4.06 14.15 1.02
C TRP A 148 -4.14 13.39 2.35
N MET A 149 -5.35 13.18 2.90
CA MET A 149 -5.51 12.43 4.16
C MET A 149 -5.02 10.98 4.06
N THR A 150 -4.84 10.45 2.84
CA THR A 150 -4.38 9.08 2.62
C THR A 150 -3.02 8.81 3.26
N GLU A 151 -2.14 9.81 3.33
CA GLU A 151 -0.82 9.66 3.98
C GLU A 151 -0.90 9.24 5.46
N PHE A 152 -2.03 9.55 6.14
CA PHE A 152 -2.26 9.22 7.54
C PHE A 152 -3.06 7.92 7.74
N LEU A 153 -3.58 7.32 6.68
CA LEU A 153 -4.41 6.12 6.77
C LEU A 153 -3.55 4.87 6.95
N SER A 154 -3.83 4.09 7.98
CA SER A 154 -3.15 2.83 8.24
C SER A 154 -3.80 1.65 7.49
N ILE A 155 -3.92 1.73 6.15
CA ILE A 155 -4.57 0.72 5.30
C ILE A 155 -3.97 -0.67 5.54
N SER A 156 -2.63 -0.79 5.47
CA SER A 156 -1.93 -2.05 5.68
C SER A 156 -2.22 -2.69 7.05
N ARG A 157 -2.40 -1.89 8.11
CA ARG A 157 -2.75 -2.38 9.44
C ARG A 157 -4.16 -2.96 9.48
N VAL A 158 -5.11 -2.32 8.80
CA VAL A 158 -6.50 -2.82 8.72
C VAL A 158 -6.56 -4.12 7.93
N ILE A 159 -5.85 -4.22 6.81
CA ILE A 159 -5.70 -5.45 6.02
C ILE A 159 -5.10 -6.56 6.89
N TYR A 160 -4.01 -6.30 7.60
CA TYR A 160 -3.34 -7.28 8.44
C TYR A 160 -4.25 -7.90 9.50
N LYS A 161 -5.13 -7.09 10.12
CA LYS A 161 -6.12 -7.59 11.10
C LYS A 161 -7.13 -8.60 10.52
N ASN A 162 -7.34 -8.59 9.20
CA ASN A 162 -8.28 -9.46 8.49
C ASN A 162 -7.65 -10.04 7.21
N LYS A 163 -6.38 -10.47 7.30
CA LYS A 163 -5.57 -10.95 6.16
C LYS A 163 -6.31 -12.01 5.33
N LYS A 164 -6.89 -13.02 5.98
CA LYS A 164 -7.66 -14.09 5.30
C LYS A 164 -8.80 -13.56 4.42
N ARG A 165 -9.55 -12.58 4.92
CA ARG A 165 -10.66 -12.00 4.17
C ARG A 165 -10.16 -11.23 2.95
N TYR A 166 -9.06 -10.50 3.12
CA TYR A 166 -8.39 -9.80 2.03
C TYR A 166 -7.90 -10.78 0.94
N GLU A 167 -7.20 -11.85 1.31
CA GLU A 167 -6.71 -12.87 0.39
C GLU A 167 -7.85 -13.55 -0.38
N ARG A 168 -8.97 -13.85 0.29
CA ARG A 168 -10.16 -14.42 -0.36
C ARG A 168 -10.75 -13.53 -1.44
N THR A 169 -10.61 -12.21 -1.35
CA THR A 169 -11.15 -11.31 -2.38
C THR A 169 -10.43 -11.45 -3.71
N PHE A 170 -9.14 -11.76 -3.71
CA PHE A 170 -8.42 -12.12 -4.93
C PHE A 170 -8.96 -13.41 -5.53
N LEU A 171 -9.07 -14.46 -4.72
CA LEU A 171 -9.59 -15.76 -5.17
C LEU A 171 -11.00 -15.65 -5.77
N TYR A 172 -11.89 -14.88 -5.15
CA TYR A 172 -13.24 -14.68 -5.65
C TYR A 172 -13.23 -13.91 -6.97
N THR A 173 -12.43 -12.86 -7.09
CA THR A 173 -12.28 -12.09 -8.32
C THR A 173 -11.77 -12.97 -9.47
N GLU A 174 -10.75 -13.79 -9.23
CA GLU A 174 -10.21 -14.70 -10.25
C GLU A 174 -11.18 -15.81 -10.62
N ALA A 175 -11.88 -16.40 -9.63
CA ALA A 175 -12.84 -17.47 -9.84
C ALA A 175 -14.12 -17.01 -10.58
N ASP A 176 -14.46 -15.73 -10.48
CA ASP A 176 -15.66 -15.14 -11.10
C ASP A 176 -15.31 -14.31 -12.35
N GLY A 177 -14.40 -14.84 -13.18
CA GLY A 177 -14.07 -14.25 -14.47
C GLY A 177 -13.49 -12.83 -14.39
N MET A 178 -12.74 -12.53 -13.33
CA MET A 178 -12.14 -11.22 -13.03
C MET A 178 -13.17 -10.14 -12.66
N ASP A 179 -14.33 -10.51 -12.12
CA ASP A 179 -15.26 -9.54 -11.53
C ASP A 179 -14.64 -8.94 -10.25
N MET A 180 -14.21 -7.70 -10.36
CA MET A 180 -13.54 -6.99 -9.29
C MET A 180 -14.44 -6.50 -8.16
N THR A 181 -15.74 -6.73 -8.24
CA THR A 181 -16.71 -6.25 -7.23
C THR A 181 -16.34 -6.68 -5.81
N TYR A 182 -15.94 -7.93 -5.63
CA TYR A 182 -15.50 -8.45 -4.33
C TYR A 182 -14.31 -7.69 -3.76
N PHE A 183 -13.30 -7.48 -4.59
CA PHE A 183 -12.07 -6.80 -4.19
C PHE A 183 -12.32 -5.31 -3.92
N ILE A 184 -13.09 -4.65 -4.78
CA ILE A 184 -13.42 -3.22 -4.64
C ILE A 184 -14.21 -2.99 -3.35
N LEU A 185 -15.29 -3.74 -3.12
CA LEU A 185 -16.13 -3.59 -1.93
C LEU A 185 -15.33 -3.83 -0.63
N HIS A 186 -14.47 -4.85 -0.63
CA HIS A 186 -13.62 -5.12 0.53
C HIS A 186 -12.66 -3.97 0.82
N ASN A 187 -11.97 -3.47 -0.21
CA ASN A 187 -11.00 -2.38 -0.03
C ASN A 187 -11.67 -1.05 0.34
N LEU A 188 -12.87 -0.77 -0.15
CA LEU A 188 -13.68 0.37 0.32
C LEU A 188 -13.98 0.26 1.82
N MET A 189 -14.36 -0.94 2.31
CA MET A 189 -14.55 -1.17 3.75
C MET A 189 -13.24 -1.01 4.54
N VAL A 190 -12.12 -1.46 4.00
CA VAL A 190 -10.78 -1.28 4.62
C VAL A 190 -10.44 0.21 4.73
N MET A 191 -10.62 0.98 3.66
CA MET A 191 -10.35 2.42 3.65
C MET A 191 -11.25 3.17 4.62
N LYS A 192 -12.56 2.87 4.63
CA LYS A 192 -13.51 3.42 5.60
C LYS A 192 -13.07 3.15 7.03
N LYS A 193 -12.69 1.91 7.35
CA LYS A 193 -12.23 1.55 8.69
C LYS A 193 -10.93 2.26 9.08
N ALA A 194 -9.97 2.39 8.14
CA ALA A 194 -8.74 3.13 8.38
C ALA A 194 -9.01 4.61 8.68
N TYR A 195 -9.97 5.22 7.97
CA TYR A 195 -10.42 6.58 8.22
C TYR A 195 -11.09 6.74 9.60
N GLU A 196 -11.96 5.82 9.98
CA GLU A 196 -12.61 5.82 11.30
C GLU A 196 -11.59 5.65 12.45
N GLU A 197 -10.57 4.79 12.27
CA GLU A 197 -9.48 4.65 13.24
C GLU A 197 -8.66 5.95 13.35
N LEU A 198 -8.36 6.62 12.25
CA LEU A 198 -7.67 7.92 12.24
C LEU A 198 -8.50 8.99 12.96
N LYS A 199 -9.79 9.11 12.64
CA LYS A 199 -10.71 10.06 13.27
C LYS A 199 -10.75 9.87 14.80
N THR A 200 -10.87 8.63 15.26
CA THR A 200 -10.86 8.28 16.69
C THR A 200 -9.54 8.66 17.36
N TYR A 201 -8.42 8.38 16.69
CA TYR A 201 -7.09 8.75 17.17
C TYR A 201 -6.93 10.27 17.33
N LEU A 202 -7.36 11.04 16.33
CA LEU A 202 -7.27 12.51 16.36
C LEU A 202 -8.15 13.10 17.45
N ALA A 203 -9.40 12.63 17.62
CA ALA A 203 -10.31 13.07 18.69
C ALA A 203 -9.64 12.86 20.06
N ARG A 204 -9.14 11.66 20.34
CA ARG A 204 -8.43 11.37 21.58
C ARG A 204 -7.22 12.29 21.80
N LYS A 205 -6.44 12.57 20.75
CA LYS A 205 -5.26 13.47 20.85
C LYS A 205 -5.65 14.91 21.12
N MET A 206 -6.79 15.35 20.58
CA MET A 206 -7.34 16.68 20.90
C MET A 206 -7.78 16.77 22.35
N ASP A 207 -8.44 15.74 22.88
CA ASP A 207 -8.88 15.70 24.29
C ASP A 207 -7.67 15.68 25.24
N GLU A 208 -6.64 14.85 24.94
CA GLU A 208 -5.39 14.82 25.71
C GLU A 208 -4.73 16.21 25.75
N ARG A 209 -4.65 16.89 24.60
CA ARG A 209 -4.09 18.26 24.52
C ARG A 209 -4.89 19.26 25.33
N ASN A 210 -6.22 19.23 25.20
CA ASN A 210 -7.11 20.17 25.92
C ASN A 210 -7.01 19.96 27.44
N SER A 211 -6.93 18.71 27.89
CA SER A 211 -6.71 18.39 29.30
C SER A 211 -5.38 18.93 29.80
N MET A 212 -4.29 18.75 29.04
CA MET A 212 -2.98 19.31 29.41
C MET A 212 -2.98 20.83 29.52
N LEU A 213 -3.68 21.53 28.62
CA LEU A 213 -3.81 22.98 28.67
C LEU A 213 -4.60 23.45 29.90
N GLN A 214 -5.66 22.71 30.30
CA GLN A 214 -6.39 23.02 31.51
C GLN A 214 -5.55 22.82 32.78
N PHE A 215 -4.73 21.78 32.87
CA PHE A 215 -3.80 21.57 33.99
C PHE A 215 -2.75 22.68 34.07
N GLY A 216 -2.18 23.11 32.94
CA GLY A 216 -1.22 24.21 32.91
C GLY A 216 -1.79 25.56 33.36
N TYR A 217 -3.11 25.77 33.23
CA TYR A 217 -3.80 26.95 33.75
C TYR A 217 -4.06 26.88 35.27
N ILE A 218 -4.18 25.66 35.83
CA ILE A 218 -4.54 25.47 37.26
C ILE A 218 -3.31 25.52 38.17
N GLU A 219 -2.15 25.15 37.70
CA GLU A 219 -0.93 25.02 38.53
C GLU A 219 0.05 26.20 38.45
N GLY A 220 -0.27 27.30 37.75
CA GLY A 220 0.63 28.48 37.78
C GLY A 220 2.06 28.22 37.28
N ILE A 221 2.27 27.24 36.41
CA ILE A 221 3.56 26.91 35.82
C ILE A 221 3.85 27.83 34.63
N ASN A 222 3.92 29.12 34.91
CA ASN A 222 4.52 30.14 34.03
C ASN A 222 5.16 31.22 34.91
N GLU A 223 6.30 30.89 35.53
CA GLU A 223 7.34 31.81 35.89
C GLU A 223 8.70 31.32 35.38
#